data_3d5761b3be47ce6c3c95e5ef33883172
#
_entry.id   3d5761b3be47ce6c3c95e5ef33883172
#
_cell.length_a   1.000
_cell.length_b   1.000
_cell.length_c   1.000
_cell.angle_alpha   90.00
_cell.angle_beta   90.00
_cell.angle_gamma   90.00
#
_symmetry.space_group_name_H-M   'P 1'
#
loop_
_entity.id
_entity.type
_entity.pdbx_description
1 polymer ?
#
loop_
_entity_poly.entity_id
_entity_poly.type
_entity_poly.pdbx_seq_one_letter_code
_entity_poly.pdbx_strand_id
1 'polypeptide(L)'
;MPAPERNPSQPVTEAATLSERAASLVEQDILAGHLAPGARLGIVDLVQRYDIGATPLREGLSRLVSRGLIVGIGQRGFRVADVSREDLLDITLMRTAVEIEAVRLAITQGDDAWEAGILSALHQMRRHIERTGNEFREGAEDFDRLHKGFHTALLAACGSTRMLSAHSDLYDQAYRYRRVMMRAIDSGKHFIREHQLLADCVLSRDIPGAQTKLVAHLRSTINYVYPPGSEN
;
A
#
# COMPACT_ATOMS: atom_id res chain seq x y z
N MET A 1 -38.86 -9.00 40.06
CA MET A 1 -38.54 -8.76 38.65
C MET A 1 -37.06 -9.06 38.45
N PRO A 2 -36.66 -10.06 37.66
CA PRO A 2 -35.25 -10.30 37.37
C PRO A 2 -34.72 -9.27 36.36
N ALA A 3 -33.47 -8.87 36.55
CA ALA A 3 -32.77 -7.94 35.68
C ALA A 3 -32.56 -8.53 34.25
N PRO A 4 -32.55 -7.72 33.18
CA PRO A 4 -32.38 -8.24 31.83
C PRO A 4 -30.96 -8.78 31.62
N GLU A 5 -30.87 -10.02 31.17
CA GLU A 5 -29.63 -10.68 30.74
C GLU A 5 -29.05 -9.97 29.54
N ARG A 6 -27.76 -9.62 29.61
CA ARG A 6 -27.00 -9.08 28.47
C ARG A 6 -26.74 -10.20 27.47
N ASN A 7 -27.18 -9.97 26.24
CA ASN A 7 -26.93 -10.85 25.10
C ASN A 7 -25.43 -10.68 24.66
N PRO A 8 -24.59 -11.78 24.61
CA PRO A 8 -23.15 -11.68 24.35
C PRO A 8 -22.73 -11.74 22.88
N SER A 9 -23.59 -11.42 21.93
CA SER A 9 -23.28 -11.60 20.51
C SER A 9 -23.56 -10.38 19.63
N GLN A 10 -22.96 -9.23 19.98
CA GLN A 10 -22.67 -8.19 18.99
C GLN A 10 -21.14 -8.07 18.87
N PRO A 11 -20.53 -8.15 17.65
CA PRO A 11 -19.14 -7.83 17.50
C PRO A 11 -18.96 -6.37 17.86
N VAL A 12 -18.21 -6.12 18.94
CA VAL A 12 -17.71 -4.79 19.28
C VAL A 12 -16.74 -4.44 18.15
N THR A 13 -17.13 -3.53 17.28
CA THR A 13 -16.18 -2.79 16.44
C THR A 13 -15.30 -2.04 17.44
N GLU A 14 -14.12 -2.59 17.75
CA GLU A 14 -13.15 -1.93 18.60
C GLU A 14 -12.87 -0.56 18.00
N ALA A 15 -13.23 0.50 18.71
CA ALA A 15 -12.84 1.85 18.33
C ALA A 15 -11.31 1.89 18.32
N ALA A 16 -10.71 2.27 17.18
CA ALA A 16 -9.27 2.37 17.05
C ALA A 16 -8.67 3.18 18.20
N THR A 17 -7.61 2.65 18.82
CA THR A 17 -6.92 3.35 19.90
C THR A 17 -6.34 4.67 19.40
N LEU A 18 -6.08 5.63 20.32
CA LEU A 18 -5.47 6.90 19.94
C LEU A 18 -4.10 6.71 19.27
N SER A 19 -3.35 5.66 19.61
CA SER A 19 -2.07 5.34 18.98
C SER A 19 -2.25 4.78 17.56
N GLU A 20 -3.29 4.00 17.31
CA GLU A 20 -3.65 3.53 15.96
C GLU A 20 -4.13 4.68 15.08
N ARG A 21 -4.98 5.55 15.63
CA ARG A 21 -5.40 6.77 14.93
C ARG A 21 -4.21 7.67 14.61
N ALA A 22 -3.28 7.86 15.54
CA ALA A 22 -2.06 8.63 15.33
C ALA A 22 -1.20 8.02 14.20
N ALA A 23 -0.98 6.69 14.22
CA ALA A 23 -0.26 5.99 13.17
C ALA A 23 -0.92 6.19 11.81
N SER A 24 -2.23 5.99 11.71
CA SER A 24 -2.99 6.14 10.46
C SER A 24 -2.90 7.56 9.88
N LEU A 25 -3.05 8.60 10.72
CA LEU A 25 -2.97 10.01 10.26
C LEU A 25 -1.57 10.37 9.75
N VAL A 26 -0.52 9.96 10.49
CA VAL A 26 0.86 10.21 10.06
C VAL A 26 1.19 9.43 8.79
N GLU A 27 0.75 8.17 8.69
CA GLU A 27 0.91 7.36 7.49
C GLU A 27 0.24 8.01 6.27
N GLN A 28 -1.00 8.44 6.39
CA GLN A 28 -1.71 9.15 5.34
C GLN A 28 -0.96 10.39 4.86
N ASP A 29 -0.43 11.19 5.79
CA ASP A 29 0.34 12.38 5.45
C ASP A 29 1.69 12.06 4.79
N ILE A 30 2.34 10.95 5.14
CA ILE A 30 3.56 10.47 4.47
C ILE A 30 3.21 10.02 3.04
N LEU A 31 2.18 9.20 2.89
CA LEU A 31 1.75 8.69 1.59
C LEU A 31 1.19 9.80 0.70
N ALA A 32 0.50 10.77 1.26
CA ALA A 32 0.04 11.97 0.55
C ALA A 32 1.17 12.98 0.22
N GLY A 33 2.40 12.77 0.74
CA GLY A 33 3.53 13.65 0.53
C GLY A 33 3.49 14.95 1.34
N HIS A 34 2.56 15.09 2.27
CA HIS A 34 2.51 16.22 3.21
C HIS A 34 3.66 16.20 4.21
N LEU A 35 4.16 15.02 4.54
CA LEU A 35 5.38 14.79 5.29
C LEU A 35 6.43 14.22 4.33
N ALA A 36 7.33 15.09 3.87
CA ALA A 36 8.33 14.75 2.85
C ALA A 36 9.36 13.72 3.34
N PRO A 37 9.96 12.88 2.45
CA PRO A 37 11.09 12.04 2.80
C PRO A 37 12.19 12.82 3.51
N GLY A 38 12.77 12.23 4.55
CA GLY A 38 13.80 12.86 5.38
C GLY A 38 13.30 13.93 6.36
N ALA A 39 12.04 14.33 6.32
CA ALA A 39 11.50 15.35 7.21
C ALA A 39 11.54 14.90 8.67
N ARG A 40 11.98 15.78 9.58
CA ARG A 40 11.91 15.53 11.02
C ARG A 40 10.47 15.61 11.51
N LEU A 41 10.09 14.68 12.37
CA LEU A 41 8.77 14.60 12.96
C LEU A 41 8.82 15.11 14.40
N GLY A 42 8.55 16.42 14.57
CA GLY A 42 8.48 17.08 15.88
C GLY A 42 7.21 16.65 16.61
N ILE A 43 7.33 16.06 17.81
CA ILE A 43 6.15 15.63 18.57
C ILE A 43 5.23 16.81 18.90
N VAL A 44 5.78 17.98 19.20
CA VAL A 44 4.98 19.17 19.50
C VAL A 44 4.16 19.60 18.29
N ASP A 45 4.77 19.61 17.11
CA ASP A 45 4.10 19.98 15.85
C ASP A 45 3.00 18.99 15.49
N LEU A 46 3.27 17.68 15.68
CA LEU A 46 2.29 16.63 15.42
C LEU A 46 1.12 16.66 16.42
N VAL A 47 1.36 17.00 17.68
CA VAL A 47 0.30 17.21 18.68
C VAL A 47 -0.64 18.34 18.22
N GLN A 48 -0.09 19.45 17.75
CA GLN A 48 -0.88 20.57 17.25
C GLN A 48 -1.64 20.22 15.96
N ARG A 49 -0.99 19.46 15.06
CA ARG A 49 -1.56 19.09 13.75
C ARG A 49 -2.72 18.11 13.86
N TYR A 50 -2.62 17.10 14.74
CA TYR A 50 -3.58 15.99 14.80
C TYR A 50 -4.50 16.03 16.02
N ASP A 51 -4.28 16.95 16.94
CA ASP A 51 -5.01 17.02 18.22
C ASP A 51 -4.97 15.69 18.99
N ILE A 52 -3.79 15.07 19.03
CA ILE A 52 -3.51 13.81 19.73
C ILE A 52 -2.34 14.02 20.68
N GLY A 53 -2.47 13.51 21.91
CA GLY A 53 -1.43 13.67 22.95
C GLY A 53 -0.08 13.04 22.56
N ALA A 54 1.01 13.53 23.18
CA ALA A 54 2.38 13.12 22.86
C ALA A 54 2.65 11.61 23.04
N THR A 55 2.05 10.96 24.05
CA THR A 55 2.26 9.54 24.31
C THR A 55 1.68 8.67 23.19
N PRO A 56 0.38 8.75 22.83
CA PRO A 56 -0.16 7.99 21.72
C PRO A 56 0.50 8.33 20.38
N LEU A 57 0.97 9.56 20.14
CA LEU A 57 1.76 9.89 18.97
C LEU A 57 3.09 9.13 18.92
N ARG A 58 3.84 9.07 20.02
CA ARG A 58 5.10 8.30 20.08
C ARG A 58 4.88 6.81 19.82
N GLU A 59 3.82 6.23 20.38
CA GLU A 59 3.44 4.84 20.12
C GLU A 59 3.07 4.61 18.66
N GLY A 60 2.25 5.50 18.08
CA GLY A 60 1.90 5.46 16.66
C GLY A 60 3.11 5.56 15.74
N LEU A 61 4.03 6.49 16.02
CA LEU A 61 5.29 6.63 15.29
C LEU A 61 6.17 5.37 15.41
N SER A 62 6.24 4.75 16.60
CA SER A 62 6.99 3.51 16.79
C SER A 62 6.45 2.36 15.94
N ARG A 63 5.13 2.27 15.75
CA ARG A 63 4.50 1.31 14.83
C ARG A 63 4.91 1.58 13.37
N LEU A 64 5.01 2.86 12.97
CA LEU A 64 5.44 3.21 11.61
C LEU A 64 6.94 2.98 11.38
N VAL A 65 7.76 2.98 12.44
CA VAL A 65 9.17 2.54 12.37
C VAL A 65 9.25 1.06 11.99
N SER A 66 8.46 0.19 12.61
CA SER A 66 8.45 -1.25 12.28
C SER A 66 7.95 -1.54 10.86
N ARG A 67 7.18 -0.61 10.27
CA ARG A 67 6.71 -0.69 8.89
C ARG A 67 7.65 -0.02 7.86
N GLY A 68 8.80 0.51 8.31
CA GLY A 68 9.80 1.13 7.44
C GLY A 68 9.40 2.48 6.82
N LEU A 69 8.32 3.10 7.28
CA LEU A 69 7.88 4.43 6.81
C LEU A 69 8.59 5.57 7.55
N ILE A 70 9.07 5.30 8.75
CA ILE A 70 9.73 6.25 9.65
C ILE A 70 11.02 5.62 10.18
N VAL A 71 12.02 6.46 10.43
CA VAL A 71 13.27 6.07 11.10
C VAL A 71 13.33 6.72 12.47
N GLY A 72 13.61 5.92 13.51
CA GLY A 72 13.91 6.42 14.85
C GLY A 72 15.36 6.91 14.91
N ILE A 73 15.57 8.14 15.41
CA ILE A 73 16.91 8.75 15.53
C ILE A 73 17.35 8.72 17.00
N GLY A 74 17.33 7.57 17.63
CA GLY A 74 17.68 7.43 19.05
C GLY A 74 16.90 8.42 19.93
N GLN A 75 17.59 9.15 20.81
CA GLN A 75 16.96 10.17 21.66
C GLN A 75 16.52 11.45 20.91
N ARG A 76 16.85 11.58 19.62
CA ARG A 76 16.56 12.75 18.78
C ARG A 76 15.19 12.74 18.11
N GLY A 77 14.38 11.70 18.35
CA GLY A 77 13.01 11.60 17.85
C GLY A 77 12.88 10.76 16.57
N PHE A 78 12.04 11.20 15.65
CA PHE A 78 11.65 10.46 14.46
C PHE A 78 11.85 11.28 13.18
N ARG A 79 12.04 10.60 12.08
CA ARG A 79 12.15 11.19 10.74
C ARG A 79 11.43 10.30 9.73
N VAL A 80 10.78 10.89 8.74
CA VAL A 80 10.28 10.12 7.58
C VAL A 80 11.46 9.42 6.91
N ALA A 81 11.30 8.16 6.54
CA ALA A 81 12.36 7.42 5.86
C ALA A 81 12.72 8.10 4.53
N ASP A 82 14.02 8.16 4.22
CA ASP A 82 14.52 8.70 2.96
C ASP A 82 14.09 7.87 1.75
N VAL A 83 14.30 8.38 0.56
CA VAL A 83 14.12 7.67 -0.70
C VAL A 83 15.46 7.60 -1.42
N SER A 84 15.83 6.43 -1.95
CA SER A 84 16.97 6.23 -2.81
C SER A 84 16.71 5.13 -3.85
N ARG A 85 17.51 5.09 -4.91
CA ARG A 85 17.39 4.06 -5.94
C ARG A 85 17.68 2.68 -5.36
N GLU A 86 18.66 2.57 -4.50
CA GLU A 86 19.10 1.34 -3.84
C GLU A 86 17.99 0.79 -2.93
N ASP A 87 17.36 1.65 -2.13
CA ASP A 87 16.26 1.25 -1.26
C ASP A 87 15.03 0.78 -2.08
N LEU A 88 14.70 1.47 -3.19
CA LEU A 88 13.62 1.02 -4.07
C LEU A 88 13.93 -0.33 -4.74
N LEU A 89 15.19 -0.58 -5.12
CA LEU A 89 15.62 -1.88 -5.65
C LEU A 89 15.45 -2.98 -4.61
N ASP A 90 15.82 -2.72 -3.36
CA ASP A 90 15.70 -3.69 -2.25
C ASP A 90 14.24 -3.95 -1.89
N ILE A 91 13.41 -2.92 -1.79
CA ILE A 91 11.95 -3.06 -1.63
C ILE A 91 11.37 -3.90 -2.77
N THR A 92 11.77 -3.65 -4.03
CA THR A 92 11.25 -4.40 -5.18
C THR A 92 11.69 -5.86 -5.15
N LEU A 93 12.90 -6.15 -4.68
CA LEU A 93 13.39 -7.52 -4.49
C LEU A 93 12.53 -8.26 -3.44
N MET A 94 12.29 -7.64 -2.30
CA MET A 94 11.45 -8.22 -1.25
C MET A 94 10.00 -8.39 -1.70
N ARG A 95 9.41 -7.41 -2.38
CA ARG A 95 8.07 -7.53 -2.97
C ARG A 95 8.00 -8.71 -3.93
N THR A 96 8.98 -8.83 -4.81
CA THR A 96 9.06 -9.94 -5.77
C THR A 96 9.08 -11.29 -5.04
N ALA A 97 9.92 -11.44 -4.02
CA ALA A 97 10.03 -12.70 -3.28
C ALA A 97 8.71 -13.08 -2.57
N VAL A 98 8.02 -12.12 -1.97
CA VAL A 98 6.76 -12.35 -1.25
C VAL A 98 5.59 -12.53 -2.22
N GLU A 99 5.44 -11.64 -3.19
CA GLU A 99 4.23 -11.57 -4.03
C GLU A 99 4.19 -12.69 -5.09
N ILE A 100 5.32 -13.18 -5.59
CA ILE A 100 5.38 -14.35 -6.50
C ILE A 100 4.80 -15.59 -5.82
N GLU A 101 5.19 -15.85 -4.57
CA GLU A 101 4.68 -17.01 -3.86
C GLU A 101 3.23 -16.79 -3.42
N ALA A 102 2.87 -15.58 -2.97
CA ALA A 102 1.51 -15.26 -2.58
C ALA A 102 0.53 -15.40 -3.76
N VAL A 103 0.88 -14.93 -4.97
CA VAL A 103 0.02 -15.09 -6.17
C VAL A 103 -0.10 -16.55 -6.58
N ARG A 104 0.98 -17.34 -6.50
CA ARG A 104 0.94 -18.79 -6.77
C ARG A 104 -0.05 -19.50 -5.84
N LEU A 105 0.03 -19.21 -4.54
CA LEU A 105 -0.87 -19.77 -3.52
C LEU A 105 -2.32 -19.30 -3.76
N ALA A 106 -2.52 -18.01 -4.05
CA ALA A 106 -3.84 -17.46 -4.33
C ALA A 106 -4.50 -18.11 -5.55
N ILE A 107 -3.75 -18.31 -6.63
CA ILE A 107 -4.23 -19.03 -7.83
C ILE A 107 -4.60 -20.48 -7.49
N THR A 108 -3.83 -21.14 -6.62
CA THR A 108 -4.06 -22.54 -6.24
C THR A 108 -5.26 -22.72 -5.32
N GLN A 109 -5.51 -21.78 -4.42
CA GLN A 109 -6.50 -21.89 -3.33
C GLN A 109 -7.77 -21.04 -3.54
N GLY A 110 -7.71 -20.05 -4.45
CA GLY A 110 -8.79 -19.10 -4.66
C GLY A 110 -10.06 -19.75 -5.24
N ASP A 111 -11.19 -19.28 -4.79
CA ASP A 111 -12.53 -19.67 -5.20
C ASP A 111 -13.20 -18.60 -6.08
N ASP A 112 -14.45 -18.84 -6.48
CA ASP A 112 -15.24 -17.93 -7.30
C ASP A 112 -15.42 -16.55 -6.62
N ALA A 113 -15.49 -16.51 -5.28
CA ALA A 113 -15.61 -15.25 -4.55
C ALA A 113 -14.32 -14.41 -4.63
N TRP A 114 -13.16 -15.07 -4.58
CA TRP A 114 -11.86 -14.42 -4.80
C TRP A 114 -11.75 -13.88 -6.23
N GLU A 115 -12.14 -14.65 -7.25
CA GLU A 115 -12.14 -14.19 -8.66
C GLU A 115 -13.06 -12.98 -8.85
N ALA A 116 -14.26 -13.01 -8.29
CA ALA A 116 -15.18 -11.87 -8.29
C ALA A 116 -14.57 -10.63 -7.60
N GLY A 117 -13.80 -10.83 -6.53
CA GLY A 117 -13.05 -9.77 -5.85
C GLY A 117 -12.02 -9.08 -6.74
N ILE A 118 -11.25 -9.85 -7.52
CA ILE A 118 -10.28 -9.32 -8.49
C ILE A 118 -10.99 -8.51 -9.57
N LEU A 119 -12.05 -9.07 -10.17
CA LEU A 119 -12.83 -8.40 -11.21
C LEU A 119 -13.44 -7.09 -10.71
N SER A 120 -13.98 -7.10 -9.49
CA SER A 120 -14.53 -5.90 -8.83
C SER A 120 -13.47 -4.82 -8.64
N ALA A 121 -12.31 -5.17 -8.09
CA ALA A 121 -11.22 -4.23 -7.85
C ALA A 121 -10.69 -3.60 -9.15
N LEU A 122 -10.48 -4.42 -10.19
CA LEU A 122 -10.06 -3.96 -11.51
C LEU A 122 -11.11 -3.04 -12.15
N HIS A 123 -12.38 -3.41 -12.05
CA HIS A 123 -13.49 -2.59 -12.56
C HIS A 123 -13.56 -1.23 -11.88
N GLN A 124 -13.46 -1.18 -10.55
CA GLN A 124 -13.47 0.07 -9.78
C GLN A 124 -12.32 0.99 -10.19
N MET A 125 -11.10 0.46 -10.33
CA MET A 125 -9.94 1.21 -10.77
C MET A 125 -10.12 1.75 -12.21
N ARG A 126 -10.62 0.92 -13.14
CA ARG A 126 -10.94 1.34 -14.51
C ARG A 126 -11.97 2.46 -14.53
N ARG A 127 -13.07 2.32 -13.81
CA ARG A 127 -14.13 3.34 -13.73
C ARG A 127 -13.63 4.65 -13.13
N HIS A 128 -12.72 4.59 -12.18
CA HIS A 128 -12.09 5.80 -11.64
C HIS A 128 -11.29 6.52 -12.72
N ILE A 129 -10.40 5.82 -13.44
CA ILE A 129 -9.59 6.39 -14.51
C ILE A 129 -10.46 6.96 -15.65
N GLU A 130 -11.53 6.27 -16.05
CA GLU A 130 -12.46 6.74 -17.07
C GLU A 130 -13.19 8.05 -16.66
N ARG A 131 -13.50 8.20 -15.37
CA ARG A 131 -14.16 9.41 -14.84
C ARG A 131 -13.22 10.57 -14.66
N THR A 132 -11.99 10.33 -14.24
CA THR A 132 -10.99 11.38 -14.02
C THR A 132 -10.28 11.80 -15.30
N GLY A 133 -10.30 10.96 -16.34
CA GLY A 133 -9.71 11.26 -17.64
C GLY A 133 -8.23 11.67 -17.52
N ASN A 134 -7.90 12.85 -18.07
CA ASN A 134 -6.54 13.40 -18.02
C ASN A 134 -6.11 13.90 -16.63
N GLU A 135 -7.02 13.96 -15.66
CA GLU A 135 -6.71 14.27 -14.25
C GLU A 135 -6.30 13.03 -13.46
N PHE A 136 -6.35 11.85 -14.10
CA PHE A 136 -5.84 10.61 -13.54
C PHE A 136 -4.35 10.78 -13.19
N ARG A 137 -4.03 10.59 -11.91
CA ARG A 137 -2.65 10.70 -11.40
C ARG A 137 -2.44 9.73 -10.26
N GLU A 138 -1.29 9.09 -10.25
CA GLU A 138 -0.80 8.51 -9.01
C GLU A 138 -0.60 9.62 -7.98
N GLY A 139 -0.99 9.34 -6.73
CA GLY A 139 -0.95 10.32 -5.66
C GLY A 139 -2.28 11.02 -5.38
N ALA A 140 -3.34 10.72 -6.12
CA ALA A 140 -4.69 11.00 -5.69
C ALA A 140 -5.15 9.88 -4.76
N GLU A 141 -5.57 10.21 -3.54
CA GLU A 141 -5.90 9.26 -2.47
C GLU A 141 -6.87 8.16 -2.93
N ASP A 142 -7.90 8.54 -3.67
CA ASP A 142 -8.90 7.59 -4.19
C ASP A 142 -8.29 6.59 -5.18
N PHE A 143 -7.43 7.07 -6.09
CA PHE A 143 -6.78 6.20 -7.05
C PHE A 143 -5.81 5.24 -6.36
N ASP A 144 -5.03 5.74 -5.43
CA ASP A 144 -4.02 4.98 -4.70
C ASP A 144 -4.66 3.84 -3.90
N ARG A 145 -5.78 4.12 -3.24
CA ARG A 145 -6.58 3.14 -2.53
C ARG A 145 -7.10 2.04 -3.48
N LEU A 146 -7.59 2.41 -4.66
CA LEU A 146 -8.08 1.47 -5.66
C LEU A 146 -6.95 0.61 -6.25
N HIS A 147 -5.80 1.21 -6.52
CA HIS A 147 -4.63 0.51 -7.05
C HIS A 147 -4.07 -0.49 -6.02
N LYS A 148 -3.89 -0.07 -4.76
CA LYS A 148 -3.51 -0.98 -3.67
C LYS A 148 -4.54 -2.10 -3.50
N GLY A 149 -5.83 -1.75 -3.56
CA GLY A 149 -6.93 -2.70 -3.46
C GLY A 149 -6.89 -3.79 -4.53
N PHE A 150 -6.55 -3.44 -5.78
CA PHE A 150 -6.38 -4.40 -6.86
C PHE A 150 -5.23 -5.39 -6.58
N HIS A 151 -4.04 -4.89 -6.21
CA HIS A 151 -2.91 -5.75 -5.89
C HIS A 151 -3.19 -6.66 -4.69
N THR A 152 -3.85 -6.13 -3.66
CA THR A 152 -4.27 -6.93 -2.50
C THR A 152 -5.27 -8.02 -2.90
N ALA A 153 -6.23 -7.72 -3.79
CA ALA A 153 -7.20 -8.70 -4.27
C ALA A 153 -6.56 -9.88 -5.01
N LEU A 154 -5.52 -9.63 -5.82
CA LEU A 154 -4.77 -10.70 -6.50
C LEU A 154 -4.19 -11.73 -5.51
N LEU A 155 -3.78 -11.28 -4.32
CA LEU A 155 -3.08 -12.10 -3.32
C LEU A 155 -4.01 -12.63 -2.21
N ALA A 156 -5.27 -12.17 -2.16
CA ALA A 156 -6.15 -12.35 -1.00
C ALA A 156 -6.38 -13.82 -0.61
N ALA A 157 -6.41 -14.73 -1.58
CA ALA A 157 -6.60 -16.15 -1.35
C ALA A 157 -5.31 -16.94 -1.05
N CYS A 158 -4.17 -16.26 -0.79
CA CYS A 158 -2.89 -16.97 -0.54
C CYS A 158 -2.83 -17.75 0.78
N GLY A 159 -3.83 -17.59 1.67
CA GLY A 159 -3.91 -18.30 2.95
C GLY A 159 -2.89 -17.87 4.01
N SER A 160 -2.06 -16.84 3.73
CA SER A 160 -1.03 -16.37 4.65
C SER A 160 -1.23 -14.91 5.04
N THR A 161 -1.72 -14.67 6.25
CA THR A 161 -1.87 -13.31 6.81
C THR A 161 -0.53 -12.58 6.91
N ARG A 162 0.58 -13.32 7.11
CA ARG A 162 1.93 -12.73 7.17
C ARG A 162 2.40 -12.23 5.81
N MET A 163 2.14 -12.99 4.72
CA MET A 163 2.44 -12.52 3.36
C MET A 163 1.61 -11.30 2.98
N LEU A 164 0.32 -11.27 3.35
CA LEU A 164 -0.55 -10.11 3.10
C LEU A 164 -0.11 -8.89 3.89
N SER A 165 0.32 -9.05 5.15
CA SER A 165 0.89 -7.96 5.95
C SER A 165 2.19 -7.44 5.32
N ALA A 166 3.12 -8.34 4.98
CA ALA A 166 4.38 -7.97 4.33
C ALA A 166 4.14 -7.26 2.98
N HIS A 167 3.21 -7.77 2.14
CA HIS A 167 2.80 -7.12 0.91
C HIS A 167 2.31 -5.69 1.17
N SER A 168 1.41 -5.51 2.15
CA SER A 168 0.86 -4.20 2.47
C SER A 168 1.93 -3.20 2.88
N ASP A 169 2.86 -3.59 3.77
CA ASP A 169 3.92 -2.73 4.25
C ASP A 169 4.93 -2.38 3.14
N LEU A 170 5.34 -3.36 2.35
CA LEU A 170 6.25 -3.17 1.21
C LEU A 170 5.60 -2.36 0.08
N TYR A 171 4.28 -2.51 -0.13
CA TYR A 171 3.54 -1.69 -1.07
C TYR A 171 3.58 -0.21 -0.67
N ASP A 172 3.31 0.10 0.60
CA ASP A 172 3.31 1.47 1.12
C ASP A 172 4.73 2.08 1.09
N GLN A 173 5.77 1.28 1.37
CA GLN A 173 7.15 1.71 1.21
C GLN A 173 7.48 2.05 -0.26
N ALA A 174 7.11 1.20 -1.22
CA ALA A 174 7.30 1.45 -2.65
C ALA A 174 6.47 2.65 -3.15
N TYR A 175 5.26 2.82 -2.58
CA TYR A 175 4.35 3.90 -2.96
C TYR A 175 4.93 5.28 -2.69
N ARG A 176 5.71 5.49 -1.61
CA ARG A 176 6.41 6.76 -1.32
C ARG A 176 7.26 7.24 -2.49
N TYR A 177 7.91 6.32 -3.21
CA TYR A 177 8.73 6.62 -4.39
C TYR A 177 7.88 7.12 -5.55
N ARG A 178 6.77 6.44 -5.82
CA ARG A 178 5.84 6.83 -6.87
C ARG A 178 5.32 8.23 -6.63
N ARG A 179 4.87 8.52 -5.41
CA ARG A 179 4.34 9.83 -5.04
C ARG A 179 5.34 10.97 -5.25
N VAL A 180 6.61 10.75 -4.92
CA VAL A 180 7.65 11.79 -5.00
C VAL A 180 8.19 11.96 -6.42
N MET A 181 8.34 10.87 -7.17
CA MET A 181 9.09 10.83 -8.42
C MET A 181 8.20 10.79 -9.67
N MET A 182 7.01 10.21 -9.60
CA MET A 182 6.10 10.15 -10.73
C MET A 182 5.23 11.39 -10.80
N ARG A 183 5.44 12.21 -11.79
CA ARG A 183 4.66 13.43 -12.02
C ARG A 183 3.43 13.22 -12.88
N ALA A 184 3.42 12.20 -13.74
CA ALA A 184 2.28 11.82 -14.56
C ALA A 184 2.44 10.38 -15.09
N ILE A 185 1.34 9.65 -15.20
CA ILE A 185 1.25 8.45 -16.03
C ILE A 185 0.78 8.93 -17.41
N ASP A 186 1.55 8.64 -18.46
CA ASP A 186 1.29 9.16 -19.80
C ASP A 186 -0.05 8.70 -20.39
N SER A 187 -0.60 7.57 -19.93
CA SER A 187 -1.84 7.00 -20.46
C SER A 187 -2.56 6.10 -19.46
N GLY A 188 -3.73 6.54 -19.00
CA GLY A 188 -4.62 5.71 -18.19
C GLY A 188 -5.09 4.44 -18.92
N LYS A 189 -5.19 4.48 -20.26
CA LYS A 189 -5.54 3.29 -21.07
C LYS A 189 -4.42 2.24 -21.04
N HIS A 190 -3.17 2.67 -21.14
CA HIS A 190 -2.02 1.76 -21.04
C HIS A 190 -1.95 1.16 -19.64
N PHE A 191 -2.08 1.99 -18.61
CA PHE A 191 -2.07 1.56 -17.22
C PHE A 191 -3.12 0.45 -16.96
N ILE A 192 -4.38 0.68 -17.35
CA ILE A 192 -5.44 -0.32 -17.17
C ILE A 192 -5.17 -1.59 -17.97
N ARG A 193 -4.61 -1.49 -19.17
CA ARG A 193 -4.27 -2.64 -19.98
C ARG A 193 -3.26 -3.57 -19.31
N GLU A 194 -2.22 -3.02 -18.72
CA GLU A 194 -1.21 -3.81 -18.01
C GLU A 194 -1.81 -4.54 -16.79
N HIS A 195 -2.67 -3.88 -16.04
CA HIS A 195 -3.38 -4.50 -14.92
C HIS A 195 -4.39 -5.57 -15.38
N GLN A 196 -5.08 -5.33 -16.51
CA GLN A 196 -5.97 -6.33 -17.11
C GLN A 196 -5.20 -7.59 -17.53
N LEU A 197 -4.04 -7.44 -18.19
CA LEU A 197 -3.23 -8.58 -18.61
C LEU A 197 -2.72 -9.40 -17.41
N LEU A 198 -2.42 -8.76 -16.29
CA LEU A 198 -2.05 -9.46 -15.07
C LEU A 198 -3.25 -10.21 -14.47
N ALA A 199 -4.42 -9.57 -14.41
CA ALA A 199 -5.65 -10.20 -13.94
C ALA A 199 -6.05 -11.39 -14.82
N ASP A 200 -5.93 -11.28 -16.15
CA ASP A 200 -6.26 -12.35 -17.09
C ASP A 200 -5.41 -13.62 -16.86
N CYS A 201 -4.10 -13.46 -16.61
CA CYS A 201 -3.23 -14.59 -16.25
C CYS A 201 -3.65 -15.23 -14.92
N VAL A 202 -3.99 -14.43 -13.92
CA VAL A 202 -4.41 -14.92 -12.60
C VAL A 202 -5.75 -15.67 -12.70
N LEU A 203 -6.73 -15.09 -13.38
CA LEU A 203 -8.08 -15.67 -13.55
C LEU A 203 -8.09 -16.92 -14.46
N SER A 204 -7.17 -17.00 -15.44
CA SER A 204 -6.98 -18.20 -16.24
C SER A 204 -6.15 -19.29 -15.55
N ARG A 205 -5.76 -19.08 -14.29
CA ARG A 205 -4.91 -20.00 -13.50
C ARG A 205 -3.52 -20.26 -14.13
N ASP A 206 -3.03 -19.35 -14.98
CA ASP A 206 -1.70 -19.41 -15.58
C ASP A 206 -0.65 -18.91 -14.58
N ILE A 207 -0.20 -19.79 -13.68
CA ILE A 207 0.79 -19.45 -12.64
C ILE A 207 2.09 -18.88 -13.24
N PRO A 208 2.75 -19.52 -14.24
CA PRO A 208 3.97 -18.98 -14.82
C PRO A 208 3.77 -17.61 -15.48
N GLY A 209 2.68 -17.42 -16.21
CA GLY A 209 2.34 -16.16 -16.84
C GLY A 209 2.06 -15.06 -15.81
N ALA A 210 1.28 -15.36 -14.77
CA ALA A 210 0.98 -14.44 -13.68
C ALA A 210 2.26 -13.99 -12.95
N GLN A 211 3.16 -14.92 -12.60
CA GLN A 211 4.43 -14.61 -11.95
C GLN A 211 5.33 -13.75 -12.86
N THR A 212 5.46 -14.10 -14.14
CA THR A 212 6.27 -13.32 -15.09
C THR A 212 5.75 -11.88 -15.25
N LYS A 213 4.43 -11.72 -15.40
CA LYS A 213 3.83 -10.39 -15.53
C LYS A 213 3.92 -9.59 -14.23
N LEU A 214 3.73 -10.22 -13.08
CA LEU A 214 3.87 -9.56 -11.78
C LEU A 214 5.30 -9.03 -11.57
N VAL A 215 6.33 -9.84 -11.88
CA VAL A 215 7.74 -9.40 -11.82
C VAL A 215 7.99 -8.20 -12.72
N ALA A 216 7.54 -8.27 -13.98
CA ALA A 216 7.69 -7.19 -14.93
C ALA A 216 6.99 -5.91 -14.44
N HIS A 217 5.77 -6.06 -13.90
CA HIS A 217 5.00 -4.96 -13.33
C HIS A 217 5.69 -4.31 -12.12
N LEU A 218 6.20 -5.10 -11.17
CA LEU A 218 6.92 -4.57 -10.02
C LEU A 218 8.20 -3.81 -10.43
N ARG A 219 8.94 -4.37 -11.39
CA ARG A 219 10.17 -3.76 -11.92
C ARG A 219 9.92 -2.49 -12.73
N SER A 220 8.77 -2.37 -13.39
CA SER A 220 8.45 -1.17 -14.16
C SER A 220 8.46 0.09 -13.30
N THR A 221 8.08 -0.01 -12.02
CA THR A 221 8.13 1.11 -11.05
C THR A 221 9.53 1.71 -10.95
N ILE A 222 10.59 0.89 -10.93
CA ILE A 222 11.97 1.37 -10.88
C ILE A 222 12.30 2.21 -12.11
N ASN A 223 11.91 1.73 -13.30
CA ASN A 223 12.20 2.42 -14.56
C ASN A 223 11.42 3.74 -14.68
N TYR A 224 10.22 3.83 -14.09
CA TYR A 224 9.47 5.08 -14.06
C TYR A 224 10.02 6.08 -13.05
N VAL A 225 10.43 5.61 -11.88
CA VAL A 225 10.96 6.46 -10.79
C VAL A 225 12.40 6.90 -11.10
N TYR A 226 13.22 5.99 -11.61
CA TYR A 226 14.61 6.20 -11.96
C TYR A 226 14.85 5.75 -13.42
N PRO A 227 14.50 6.57 -14.42
CA PRO A 227 14.70 6.23 -15.83
C PRO A 227 16.17 5.90 -16.14
N PRO A 228 16.46 4.97 -17.07
CA PRO A 228 17.81 4.70 -17.50
C PRO A 228 18.49 5.99 -18.02
N GLY A 229 19.67 6.32 -17.48
CA GLY A 229 20.42 7.53 -17.82
C GLY A 229 20.13 8.75 -16.92
N SER A 230 19.24 8.65 -15.94
CA SER A 230 19.13 9.63 -14.85
C SER A 230 20.16 9.29 -13.76
N GLU A 231 21.41 9.67 -13.96
CA GLU A 231 22.41 9.69 -12.88
C GLU A 231 22.13 10.93 -12.02
N ASN A 232 21.87 10.70 -10.73
CA ASN A 232 22.06 11.69 -9.67
C ASN A 232 23.19 11.24 -8.78
#